data_be9b7422ae3f80493096c72256226071
#
_entry.id   be9b7422ae3f80493096c72256226071
#
_cell.length_a   1.000
_cell.length_b   1.000
_cell.length_c   1.000
_cell.angle_alpha   90.00
_cell.angle_beta   90.00
_cell.angle_gamma   90.00
#
_symmetry.space_group_name_H-M   'P 1'
#
loop_
_entity.id
_entity.type
_entity.pdbx_description
1 polymer ?
#
loop_
_entity_poly.entity_id
_entity_poly.type
_entity_poly.pdbx_seq_one_letter_code
_entity_poly.pdbx_strand_id
1 'polypeptide(L)'
;MNALAWNSRGLGNSRIVQELCNFVKLHYPKLVFLSEMRMSANRSKNLPWKLGLKNCLAINSEGLSGGLVLFWDEHINVSLLSKGECYIDVLVTKNPDDAPWRATFVYGEPRVENRRDKWALMRTLCGAWSGPWMMIGDFNEAMC
;
A
#
# COMPACT_ATOMS: atom_id res chain seq x y z
N MET A 1 11.93 -7.55 -8.37
CA MET A 1 11.54 -6.54 -7.35
C MET A 1 10.40 -7.10 -6.52
N ASN A 2 10.51 -7.00 -5.19
CA ASN A 2 9.52 -7.54 -4.27
C ASN A 2 8.62 -6.47 -3.70
N ALA A 3 7.33 -6.75 -3.62
CA ALA A 3 6.35 -5.90 -2.95
C ALA A 3 5.60 -6.70 -1.88
N LEU A 4 5.31 -6.05 -0.77
CA LEU A 4 4.51 -6.61 0.33
C LEU A 4 3.25 -5.79 0.51
N ALA A 5 2.11 -6.45 0.60
CA ALA A 5 0.88 -5.83 1.05
C ALA A 5 0.39 -6.57 2.30
N TRP A 6 0.11 -5.84 3.35
CA TRP A 6 -0.28 -6.42 4.64
C TRP A 6 -1.33 -5.59 5.34
N ASN A 7 -2.39 -6.26 5.78
CA ASN A 7 -3.36 -5.67 6.69
C ASN A 7 -2.83 -5.82 8.12
N SER A 8 -2.37 -4.73 8.69
CA SER A 8 -1.70 -4.74 10.00
C SER A 8 -2.66 -4.91 11.18
N ARG A 9 -3.95 -4.64 10.97
CA ARG A 9 -4.97 -4.65 12.02
C ARG A 9 -4.59 -3.80 13.24
N GLY A 10 -3.86 -2.71 12.99
CA GLY A 10 -3.38 -1.79 14.01
C GLY A 10 -1.92 -1.99 14.38
N LEU A 11 -1.12 -0.95 14.18
CA LEU A 11 0.32 -0.92 14.51
C LEU A 11 0.61 -0.31 15.90
N GLY A 12 -0.41 -0.18 16.74
CA GLY A 12 -0.23 0.28 18.11
C GLY A 12 0.49 -0.73 19.00
N ASN A 13 0.56 -1.98 18.59
CA ASN A 13 1.23 -3.05 19.31
C ASN A 13 2.67 -3.17 18.81
N SER A 14 3.63 -3.02 19.73
CA SER A 14 5.07 -3.11 19.43
C SER A 14 5.47 -4.48 18.86
N ARG A 15 4.79 -5.55 19.24
CA ARG A 15 5.05 -6.90 18.73
C ARG A 15 4.74 -6.99 17.23
N ILE A 16 3.65 -6.40 16.79
CA ILE A 16 3.27 -6.38 15.36
C ILE A 16 4.29 -5.59 14.56
N VAL A 17 4.73 -4.45 15.06
CA VAL A 17 5.78 -3.64 14.43
C VAL A 17 7.08 -4.45 14.33
N GLN A 18 7.43 -5.20 15.36
CA GLN A 18 8.62 -6.03 15.37
C GLN A 18 8.54 -7.16 14.32
N GLU A 19 7.40 -7.81 14.21
CA GLU A 19 7.15 -8.83 13.19
C GLU A 19 7.29 -8.26 11.77
N LEU A 20 6.73 -7.08 11.53
CA LEU A 20 6.86 -6.38 10.25
C LEU A 20 8.33 -6.07 9.94
N CYS A 21 9.07 -5.53 10.90
CA CYS A 21 10.49 -5.21 10.72
C CYS A 21 11.31 -6.45 10.42
N ASN A 22 11.03 -7.56 11.10
CA ASN A 22 11.72 -8.83 10.85
C ASN A 22 11.43 -9.36 9.45
N PHE A 23 10.18 -9.26 8.99
CA PHE A 23 9.78 -9.69 7.65
C PHE A 23 10.50 -8.85 6.58
N VAL A 24 10.52 -7.54 6.74
CA VAL A 24 11.19 -6.63 5.81
C VAL A 24 12.69 -6.91 5.75
N LYS A 25 13.33 -7.18 6.87
CA LYS A 25 14.75 -7.54 6.92
C LYS A 25 15.03 -8.86 6.21
N LEU A 26 14.12 -9.81 6.31
CA LEU A 26 14.31 -11.15 5.72
C LEU A 26 14.10 -11.15 4.21
N HIS A 27 13.10 -10.43 3.71
CA HIS A 27 12.66 -10.49 2.32
C HIS A 27 13.08 -9.31 1.45
N TYR A 28 13.55 -8.23 2.05
CA TYR A 28 14.00 -7.00 1.36
C TYR A 28 12.98 -6.46 0.34
N PRO A 29 11.70 -6.28 0.69
CA PRO A 29 10.74 -5.72 -0.27
C PRO A 29 11.10 -4.27 -0.60
N LYS A 30 10.93 -3.89 -1.84
CA LYS A 30 11.16 -2.51 -2.30
C LYS A 30 9.93 -1.62 -2.10
N LEU A 31 8.76 -2.22 -2.03
CA LEU A 31 7.48 -1.57 -1.80
C LEU A 31 6.76 -2.30 -0.65
N VAL A 32 6.27 -1.54 0.32
CA VAL A 32 5.48 -2.09 1.44
C VAL A 32 4.21 -1.27 1.58
N PHE A 33 3.08 -1.92 1.38
CA PHE A 33 1.76 -1.33 1.55
C PHE A 33 1.10 -1.88 2.81
N LEU A 34 0.72 -0.99 3.71
CA LEU A 34 0.04 -1.35 4.95
C LEU A 34 -1.36 -0.76 4.99
N SER A 35 -2.32 -1.54 5.42
CA SER A 35 -3.70 -1.12 5.65
C SER A 35 -4.08 -1.31 7.11
N GLU A 36 -5.15 -0.66 7.52
CA GLU A 36 -5.64 -0.66 8.92
C GLU A 36 -4.54 -0.30 9.93
N MET A 37 -3.83 0.79 9.66
CA MET A 37 -2.70 1.23 10.46
C MET A 37 -3.04 1.53 11.93
N ARG A 38 -4.17 2.17 12.17
CA ARG A 38 -4.66 2.56 13.51
C ARG A 38 -3.57 3.17 14.39
N MET A 39 -2.72 3.98 13.79
CA MET A 39 -1.53 4.54 14.45
C MET A 39 -1.58 6.05 14.34
N SER A 40 -1.20 6.75 15.42
CA SER A 40 -1.10 8.20 15.40
C SER A 40 0.00 8.68 14.44
N ALA A 41 -0.14 9.90 13.92
CA ALA A 41 0.86 10.49 13.05
C ALA A 41 2.26 10.57 13.71
N ASN A 42 2.31 10.83 15.00
CA ASN A 42 3.58 10.90 15.74
C ASN A 42 4.30 9.55 15.80
N ARG A 43 3.57 8.46 15.98
CA ARG A 43 4.14 7.11 16.02
C ARG A 43 4.56 6.64 14.63
N SER A 44 3.82 7.02 13.60
CA SER A 44 4.11 6.61 12.23
C SER A 44 5.38 7.26 11.66
N LYS A 45 5.80 8.41 12.19
CA LYS A 45 7.00 9.11 11.72
C LYS A 45 8.28 8.27 11.80
N ASN A 46 8.40 7.42 12.81
CA ASN A 46 9.58 6.60 13.03
C ASN A 46 9.54 5.26 12.27
N LEU A 47 8.41 4.91 11.71
CA LEU A 47 8.22 3.63 11.04
C LEU A 47 9.12 3.46 9.80
N PRO A 48 9.29 4.48 8.92
CA PRO A 48 10.22 4.37 7.80
C PRO A 48 11.64 4.00 8.23
N TRP A 49 12.11 4.59 9.32
CA TRP A 49 13.42 4.29 9.88
C TRP A 49 13.54 2.85 10.34
N LYS A 50 12.53 2.35 11.04
CA LYS A 50 12.50 0.98 11.52
C LYS A 50 12.47 -0.04 10.39
N LEU A 51 11.78 0.29 9.29
CA LEU A 51 11.69 -0.57 8.12
C LEU A 51 12.90 -0.44 7.19
N GLY A 52 13.68 0.63 7.30
CA GLY A 52 14.75 0.93 6.36
C GLY A 52 14.25 1.41 5.00
N LEU A 53 12.99 1.83 4.92
CA LEU A 53 12.34 2.37 3.72
C LEU A 53 12.07 3.85 3.95
N LYS A 54 12.85 4.71 3.29
CA LYS A 54 12.89 6.14 3.64
C LYS A 54 11.73 6.96 3.11
N ASN A 55 11.07 6.50 2.07
CA ASN A 55 9.98 7.23 1.45
C ASN A 55 8.64 6.65 1.83
N CYS A 56 7.64 7.50 2.04
CA CYS A 56 6.29 7.05 2.32
C CYS A 56 5.24 8.02 1.82
N LEU A 57 4.07 7.47 1.52
CA LEU A 57 2.85 8.19 1.20
C LEU A 57 1.74 7.63 2.07
N ALA A 58 1.12 8.48 2.88
CA ALA A 58 0.05 8.07 3.77
C ALA A 58 -1.27 8.69 3.37
N ILE A 59 -2.33 7.92 3.52
CA ILE A 59 -3.71 8.40 3.43
C ILE A 59 -4.30 8.31 4.83
N ASN A 60 -4.67 9.46 5.39
CA ASN A 60 -5.27 9.53 6.71
C ASN A 60 -6.67 8.94 6.68
N SER A 61 -6.95 8.11 7.67
CA SER A 61 -8.31 7.69 7.93
C SER A 61 -8.93 8.58 9.00
N GLU A 62 -10.15 8.95 8.80
CA GLU A 62 -10.97 9.50 9.88
C GLU A 62 -11.41 8.34 10.76
N GLY A 63 -10.96 8.33 12.02
CA GLY A 63 -11.36 7.35 13.01
C GLY A 63 -10.45 6.12 13.13
N LEU A 64 -10.92 5.10 13.86
CA LEU A 64 -10.15 3.93 14.26
C LEU A 64 -10.03 2.83 13.19
N SER A 65 -10.72 2.98 12.07
CA SER A 65 -10.92 1.87 11.13
C SER A 65 -10.11 1.92 9.87
N GLY A 66 -9.23 2.87 9.69
CA GLY A 66 -8.54 2.97 8.42
C GLY A 66 -7.13 3.49 8.52
N GLY A 67 -6.60 3.86 7.41
CA GLY A 67 -5.24 4.32 7.21
C GLY A 67 -4.50 3.40 6.28
N LEU A 68 -4.08 3.99 5.17
CA LEU A 68 -3.25 3.32 4.19
C LEU A 68 -1.91 4.03 4.15
N VAL A 69 -0.84 3.27 4.01
CA VAL A 69 0.48 3.84 3.79
C VAL A 69 1.28 2.96 2.84
N LEU A 70 1.98 3.61 1.92
CA LEU A 70 2.93 2.97 1.03
C LEU A 70 4.32 3.46 1.38
N PHE A 71 5.22 2.53 1.65
CA PHE A 71 6.64 2.80 1.85
C PHE A 71 7.43 2.27 0.66
N TRP A 72 8.52 2.93 0.28
CA TRP A 72 9.39 2.43 -0.77
C TRP A 72 10.86 2.77 -0.53
N ASP A 73 11.70 1.94 -1.13
CA ASP A 73 13.15 2.07 -1.06
C ASP A 73 13.64 3.30 -1.81
N GLU A 74 14.69 3.94 -1.31
CA GLU A 74 15.26 5.14 -1.91
C GLU A 74 15.88 4.92 -3.31
N HIS A 75 16.17 3.67 -3.66
CA HIS A 75 16.81 3.31 -4.93
C HIS A 75 15.80 3.08 -6.07
N ILE A 76 14.51 3.20 -5.80
CA ILE A 76 13.47 3.14 -6.84
C ILE A 76 12.74 4.47 -6.93
N ASN A 77 12.19 4.75 -8.11
CA ASN A 77 11.39 5.93 -8.35
C ASN A 77 9.91 5.56 -8.34
N VAL A 78 9.13 6.25 -7.54
CA VAL A 78 7.70 6.04 -7.40
C VAL A 78 6.99 7.35 -7.67
N SER A 79 6.09 7.34 -8.63
CA SER A 79 5.27 8.50 -9.02
C SER A 79 3.81 8.19 -8.76
N LEU A 80 3.12 9.06 -8.00
CA LEU A 80 1.71 8.89 -7.71
C LEU A 80 0.88 9.16 -8.96
N LEU A 81 0.04 8.19 -9.36
CA LEU A 81 -0.98 8.38 -10.39
C LEU A 81 -2.30 8.87 -9.79
N SER A 82 -2.79 8.14 -8.80
CA SER A 82 -4.00 8.50 -8.08
C SER A 82 -4.05 7.81 -6.73
N LYS A 83 -4.91 8.31 -5.85
CA LYS A 83 -5.14 7.72 -4.53
C LYS A 83 -6.59 7.97 -4.11
N GLY A 84 -7.09 7.13 -3.24
CA GLY A 84 -8.41 7.24 -2.66
C GLY A 84 -8.42 6.64 -1.26
N GLU A 85 -9.61 6.52 -0.68
CA GLU A 85 -9.75 5.99 0.69
C GLU A 85 -9.34 4.51 0.79
N CYS A 86 -9.36 3.78 -0.31
CA CYS A 86 -9.11 2.34 -0.31
C CYS A 86 -8.04 1.90 -1.31
N TYR A 87 -7.30 2.82 -1.92
CA TYR A 87 -6.26 2.44 -2.87
C TYR A 87 -5.18 3.51 -3.00
N ILE A 88 -4.00 3.05 -3.43
CA ILE A 88 -2.88 3.90 -3.87
C ILE A 88 -2.39 3.32 -5.20
N ASP A 89 -2.32 4.16 -6.22
CA ASP A 89 -1.95 3.78 -7.58
C ASP A 89 -0.72 4.56 -8.02
N VAL A 90 0.35 3.85 -8.37
CA VAL A 90 1.65 4.45 -8.64
C VAL A 90 2.30 3.86 -9.89
N LEU A 91 3.21 4.64 -10.48
CA LEU A 91 4.18 4.17 -11.45
C LEU A 91 5.51 3.94 -10.77
N VAL A 92 6.17 2.85 -11.09
CA VAL A 92 7.44 2.44 -10.48
C VAL A 92 8.50 2.24 -11.55
N THR A 93 9.68 2.81 -11.34
CA THR A 93 10.85 2.56 -12.17
C THR A 93 12.08 2.34 -11.28
N LYS A 94 12.98 1.48 -11.71
CA LYS A 94 14.27 1.30 -11.06
C LYS A 94 15.26 2.38 -11.49
N ASN A 95 15.31 2.67 -12.78
CA ASN A 95 16.12 3.73 -13.36
C ASN A 95 15.23 4.70 -14.13
N PRO A 96 15.59 6.01 -14.20
CA PRO A 96 14.75 7.00 -14.89
C PRO A 96 14.48 6.69 -16.36
N ASP A 97 15.40 5.99 -17.03
CA ASP A 97 15.29 5.65 -18.44
C ASP A 97 14.51 4.36 -18.71
N ASP A 98 14.19 3.62 -17.68
CA ASP A 98 13.42 2.38 -17.82
C ASP A 98 11.94 2.67 -18.07
N ALA A 99 11.28 1.79 -18.81
CA ALA A 99 9.84 1.84 -18.96
C ALA A 99 9.17 1.61 -17.60
N PRO A 100 8.24 2.47 -17.18
CA PRO A 100 7.58 2.31 -15.89
C PRO A 100 6.61 1.13 -15.92
N TRP A 101 6.43 0.51 -14.76
CA TRP A 101 5.34 -0.41 -14.52
C TRP A 101 4.40 0.15 -13.46
N ARG A 102 3.16 -0.29 -13.50
CA ARG A 102 2.11 0.23 -12.63
C ARG A 102 1.86 -0.72 -11.47
N ALA A 103 1.75 -0.16 -10.28
CA ALA A 103 1.35 -0.90 -9.09
C ALA A 103 0.14 -0.22 -8.47
N THR A 104 -0.92 -0.98 -8.27
CA THR A 104 -2.13 -0.52 -7.57
C THR A 104 -2.28 -1.32 -6.30
N PHE A 105 -2.22 -0.64 -5.18
CA PHE A 105 -2.37 -1.23 -3.85
C PHE A 105 -3.78 -0.98 -3.36
N VAL A 106 -4.45 -2.03 -2.95
CA VAL A 106 -5.89 -2.01 -2.67
C VAL A 106 -6.18 -2.50 -1.27
N TYR A 107 -7.04 -1.77 -0.59
CA TYR A 107 -7.73 -2.24 0.61
C TYR A 107 -9.21 -2.31 0.29
N GLY A 108 -9.74 -3.54 0.13
CA GLY A 108 -11.12 -3.77 -0.26
C GLY A 108 -12.10 -3.28 0.80
N GLU A 109 -13.24 -2.79 0.35
CA GLU A 109 -14.29 -2.31 1.24
C GLU A 109 -14.92 -3.48 2.00
N PRO A 110 -14.87 -3.50 3.34
CA PRO A 110 -15.48 -4.57 4.13
C PRO A 110 -17.01 -4.54 4.10
N ARG A 111 -17.62 -3.39 3.77
CA ARG A 111 -19.08 -3.26 3.70
C ARG A 111 -19.57 -3.73 2.33
N VAL A 112 -20.46 -4.72 2.34
CA VAL A 112 -21.02 -5.32 1.11
C VAL A 112 -21.69 -4.28 0.22
N GLU A 113 -22.41 -3.33 0.81
CA GLU A 113 -23.15 -2.28 0.09
C GLU A 113 -22.23 -1.35 -0.73
N ASN A 114 -20.97 -1.21 -0.35
CA ASN A 114 -20.01 -0.31 -1.01
C ASN A 114 -19.10 -1.05 -2.01
N ARG A 115 -19.12 -2.37 -2.05
CA ARG A 115 -18.21 -3.18 -2.89
C ARG A 115 -18.43 -2.94 -4.38
N ARG A 116 -19.68 -2.75 -4.80
CA ARG A 116 -20.00 -2.50 -6.22
C ARG A 116 -19.34 -1.24 -6.73
N ASP A 117 -19.36 -0.15 -5.95
CA ASP A 117 -18.74 1.12 -6.31
C ASP A 117 -17.22 0.99 -6.39
N LYS A 118 -16.63 0.21 -5.50
CA LYS A 118 -15.19 -0.05 -5.50
C LYS A 118 -14.78 -0.85 -6.74
N TRP A 119 -15.55 -1.85 -7.12
CA TRP A 119 -15.29 -2.60 -8.35
C TRP A 119 -15.45 -1.75 -9.62
N ALA A 120 -16.41 -0.83 -9.63
CA ALA A 120 -16.57 0.11 -10.73
C ALA A 120 -15.35 1.03 -10.86
N LEU A 121 -14.81 1.52 -9.73
CA LEU A 121 -13.58 2.30 -9.70
C LEU A 121 -12.40 1.50 -10.27
N MET A 122 -12.25 0.24 -9.87
CA MET A 122 -11.20 -0.63 -10.38
C MET A 122 -11.27 -0.78 -11.90
N ARG A 123 -12.47 -0.98 -12.46
CA ARG A 123 -12.66 -1.07 -13.91
C ARG A 123 -12.27 0.22 -14.63
N THR A 124 -12.59 1.36 -14.04
CA THR A 124 -12.21 2.66 -14.58
C THR A 124 -10.69 2.81 -14.63
N LEU A 125 -10.01 2.40 -13.56
CA LEU A 125 -8.53 2.43 -13.52
C LEU A 125 -7.92 1.50 -14.56
N CYS A 126 -8.52 0.34 -14.82
CA CYS A 126 -8.03 -0.62 -15.81
C CYS A 126 -7.97 -0.07 -17.24
N GLY A 127 -8.90 0.78 -17.64
CA GLY A 127 -9.08 1.20 -19.03
C GLY A 127 -7.99 2.12 -19.57
N ALA A 128 -7.15 2.71 -18.73
CA ALA A 128 -6.24 3.79 -19.12
C ALA A 128 -4.76 3.36 -19.26
N TRP A 129 -4.44 2.09 -19.05
CA TRP A 129 -3.04 1.65 -19.03
C TRP A 129 -2.83 0.41 -19.89
N SER A 130 -1.81 0.45 -20.75
CA SER A 130 -1.46 -0.65 -21.67
C SER A 130 -0.15 -1.37 -21.32
N GLY A 131 0.60 -0.88 -20.33
CA GLY A 131 1.88 -1.47 -19.92
C GLY A 131 1.76 -2.52 -18.82
N PRO A 132 2.89 -2.99 -18.27
CA PRO A 132 2.87 -3.93 -17.15
C PRO A 132 2.18 -3.33 -15.93
N TRP A 133 1.31 -4.13 -15.30
CA TRP A 133 0.51 -3.68 -14.17
C TRP A 133 0.31 -4.80 -13.16
N MET A 134 0.55 -4.47 -11.88
CA MET A 134 0.32 -5.36 -10.75
C MET A 134 -0.73 -4.73 -9.83
N MET A 135 -1.72 -5.49 -9.44
CA MET A 135 -2.69 -5.10 -8.43
C MET A 135 -2.57 -6.05 -7.24
N ILE A 136 -2.34 -5.51 -6.05
CA ILE A 136 -2.09 -6.29 -4.86
C ILE A 136 -2.77 -5.64 -3.64
N GLY A 137 -3.26 -6.45 -2.73
CA GLY A 137 -3.83 -5.97 -1.49
C GLY A 137 -4.85 -6.91 -0.88
N ASP A 138 -5.58 -6.38 0.08
CA ASP A 138 -6.70 -7.06 0.74
C ASP A 138 -8.00 -6.61 0.08
N PHE A 139 -8.61 -7.48 -0.70
CA PHE A 139 -9.84 -7.18 -1.42
C PHE A 139 -11.11 -7.37 -0.59
N ASN A 140 -11.01 -7.99 0.59
CA ASN A 140 -12.15 -8.30 1.46
C ASN A 140 -13.30 -8.99 0.74
N GLU A 141 -12.99 -9.78 -0.29
CA GLU A 141 -13.94 -10.56 -1.05
C GLU A 141 -13.85 -12.02 -0.63
N ALA A 142 -14.98 -12.59 -0.24
CA ALA A 142 -15.07 -14.03 -0.07
C ALA A 142 -15.19 -14.65 -1.45
N MET A 143 -14.29 -15.54 -1.79
CA MET A 143 -14.45 -16.37 -2.97
C MET A 143 -15.52 -17.42 -2.70
N CYS A 144 -16.61 -17.26 -3.37
CA CYS A 144 -17.69 -18.25 -3.31
C CYS A 144 -17.46 -19.35 -4.35
#